data_0469ea83e5182c03c3c504e9136d3793
#
_entry.id   0469ea83e5182c03c3c504e9136d3793
#
_cell.length_a   1.000
_cell.length_b   1.000
_cell.length_c   1.000
_cell.angle_alpha   90.00
_cell.angle_beta   90.00
_cell.angle_gamma   90.00
#
_symmetry.space_group_name_H-M   'P 1'
#
loop_
_entity.id
_entity.type
_entity.pdbx_description
1 polymer ?
#
loop_
_entity_poly.entity_id
_entity_poly.type
_entity_poly.pdbx_seq_one_letter_code
_entity_poly.pdbx_strand_id
1 'polypeptide(L)'
;MAAFEAARVAGADGIELDVRLDAGGNVVVFHDHDLQRLAGRPGTMEELSPEDRRALRVGGHPVPLLAEVLDSLGELEVDVEIKATKPGRMGALCAATAQVIKKSGRADQVLVSSFDPFSLIQFHRHLPDIALAFLFHDEQPLPMRKGWVGNWMGASVLHPQNTLVTEASVRAWHTAGLPINVWTVDDAPELERLGRLGVDGVFCNDPAHAIKVLSAVN
;
A
#
# COMPACT_ATOMS: atom_id res chain seq x y z
N MET A 1 3.72 14.16 2.26
CA MET A 1 4.93 14.53 3.07
C MET A 1 4.59 14.73 4.54
N ALA A 2 3.73 15.70 4.94
CA ALA A 2 3.44 15.94 6.37
C ALA A 2 2.89 14.71 7.12
N ALA A 3 2.02 13.92 6.50
CA ALA A 3 1.49 12.68 7.10
C ALA A 3 2.59 11.63 7.32
N PHE A 4 3.51 11.48 6.38
CA PHE A 4 4.62 10.54 6.49
C PHE A 4 5.60 10.92 7.61
N GLU A 5 5.90 12.22 7.73
CA GLU A 5 6.70 12.70 8.85
C GLU A 5 5.98 12.52 10.19
N ALA A 6 4.67 12.73 10.24
CA ALA A 6 3.88 12.46 11.44
C ALA A 6 3.90 10.98 11.83
N ALA A 7 3.81 10.06 10.86
CA ALA A 7 3.94 8.62 11.10
C ALA A 7 5.31 8.25 11.67
N ARG A 8 6.39 8.81 11.09
CA ARG A 8 7.76 8.63 11.58
C ARG A 8 7.93 9.11 13.03
N VAL A 9 7.42 10.30 13.34
CA VAL A 9 7.48 10.87 14.70
C VAL A 9 6.64 10.06 15.70
N ALA A 10 5.54 9.49 15.24
CA ALA A 10 4.69 8.61 16.05
C ALA A 10 5.31 7.23 16.32
N GLY A 11 6.42 6.87 15.65
CA GLY A 11 7.11 5.60 15.83
C GLY A 11 6.55 4.45 14.99
N ALA A 12 5.87 4.74 13.88
CA ALA A 12 5.47 3.71 12.93
C ALA A 12 6.70 3.01 12.34
N ASP A 13 6.59 1.70 12.09
CA ASP A 13 7.64 0.92 11.42
C ASP A 13 7.73 1.25 9.93
N GLY A 14 6.59 1.60 9.33
CA GLY A 14 6.49 1.94 7.91
C GLY A 14 5.29 2.81 7.58
N ILE A 15 5.16 3.12 6.31
CA ILE A 15 4.01 3.81 5.74
C ILE A 15 3.46 3.03 4.55
N GLU A 16 2.20 3.24 4.25
CA GLU A 16 1.56 2.79 3.01
C GLU A 16 1.21 4.02 2.15
N LEU A 17 1.31 3.86 0.86
CA LEU A 17 0.95 4.88 -0.12
C LEU A 17 0.51 4.28 -1.45
N ASP A 18 -0.35 5.01 -2.16
CA ASP A 18 -0.91 4.60 -3.45
C ASP A 18 -0.23 5.30 -4.61
N VAL A 19 0.03 4.57 -5.69
CA VAL A 19 0.66 5.17 -6.88
C VAL A 19 -0.21 5.13 -8.12
N ARG A 20 -0.12 6.23 -8.88
CA ARG A 20 -0.71 6.42 -10.21
C ARG A 20 0.29 7.09 -11.14
N LEU A 21 -0.01 7.13 -12.45
CA LEU A 21 0.76 7.95 -13.40
C LEU A 21 0.06 9.29 -13.67
N ASP A 22 0.83 10.34 -13.86
CA ASP A 22 0.36 11.53 -14.58
C ASP A 22 0.45 11.33 -16.10
N ALA A 23 0.01 12.31 -16.90
CA ALA A 23 0.05 12.23 -18.36
C ALA A 23 1.49 12.19 -18.92
N GLY A 24 2.47 12.67 -18.16
CA GLY A 24 3.88 12.63 -18.51
C GLY A 24 4.59 11.32 -18.12
N GLY A 25 3.88 10.37 -17.50
CA GLY A 25 4.44 9.10 -17.06
C GLY A 25 5.21 9.17 -15.74
N ASN A 26 5.06 10.24 -14.96
CA ASN A 26 5.64 10.32 -13.63
C ASN A 26 4.79 9.51 -12.64
N VAL A 27 5.43 8.81 -11.72
CA VAL A 27 4.76 8.07 -10.64
C VAL A 27 4.41 9.03 -9.52
N VAL A 28 3.12 9.20 -9.30
CA VAL A 28 2.51 10.18 -8.39
C VAL A 28 1.86 9.45 -7.22
N VAL A 29 2.04 9.96 -6.00
CA VAL A 29 1.37 9.41 -4.81
C VAL A 29 -0.03 10.00 -4.71
N PHE A 30 -1.04 9.19 -5.04
CA PHE A 30 -2.44 9.60 -5.06
C PHE A 30 -3.40 8.41 -5.00
N HIS A 31 -4.33 8.42 -4.04
CA HIS A 31 -5.25 7.29 -3.80
C HIS A 31 -6.35 7.18 -4.85
N ASP A 32 -7.14 8.23 -5.05
CA ASP A 32 -8.41 8.15 -5.79
C ASP A 32 -8.22 7.94 -7.30
N HIS A 33 -9.23 7.35 -7.92
CA HIS A 33 -9.27 7.24 -9.39
C HIS A 33 -9.43 8.62 -10.05
N ASP A 34 -10.27 9.48 -9.45
CA ASP A 34 -10.53 10.83 -9.91
C ASP A 34 -10.02 11.88 -8.91
N LEU A 35 -10.09 13.15 -9.32
CA LEU A 35 -9.60 14.27 -8.53
C LEU A 35 -10.69 14.93 -7.66
N GLN A 36 -11.96 14.46 -7.75
CA GLN A 36 -13.09 15.18 -7.19
C GLN A 36 -13.05 15.25 -5.67
N ARG A 37 -12.87 14.09 -5.00
CA ARG A 37 -12.92 14.04 -3.54
C ARG A 37 -11.73 14.76 -2.89
N LEU A 38 -10.53 14.54 -3.38
CA LEU A 38 -9.30 15.05 -2.76
C LEU A 38 -8.89 16.45 -3.23
N ALA A 39 -9.20 16.80 -4.48
CA ALA A 39 -8.76 18.06 -5.08
C ALA A 39 -9.91 18.98 -5.55
N GLY A 40 -11.18 18.55 -5.39
CA GLY A 40 -12.36 19.36 -5.70
C GLY A 40 -12.53 19.71 -7.18
N ARG A 41 -11.93 18.94 -8.09
CA ARG A 41 -11.99 19.19 -9.54
C ARG A 41 -12.28 17.92 -10.34
N PRO A 42 -12.91 18.04 -11.52
CA PRO A 42 -13.12 16.90 -12.40
C PRO A 42 -11.81 16.40 -13.04
N GLY A 43 -11.86 15.17 -13.60
CA GLY A 43 -10.76 14.52 -14.30
C GLY A 43 -10.00 13.51 -13.44
N THR A 44 -8.96 12.91 -14.00
CA THR A 44 -8.14 11.88 -13.36
C THR A 44 -6.68 12.32 -13.28
N MET A 45 -5.88 11.71 -12.41
CA MET A 45 -4.45 11.98 -12.34
C MET A 45 -3.75 11.69 -13.67
N GLU A 46 -4.20 10.67 -14.37
CA GLU A 46 -3.66 10.23 -15.65
C GLU A 46 -3.87 11.21 -16.82
N GLU A 47 -4.77 12.17 -16.64
CA GLU A 47 -5.06 13.23 -17.62
C GLU A 47 -4.30 14.53 -17.34
N LEU A 48 -3.70 14.66 -16.17
CA LEU A 48 -2.95 15.86 -15.80
C LEU A 48 -1.57 15.90 -16.44
N SER A 49 -1.28 17.02 -17.07
CA SER A 49 0.11 17.31 -17.45
C SER A 49 1.02 17.40 -16.22
N PRO A 50 2.33 17.16 -16.34
CA PRO A 50 3.27 17.37 -15.23
C PRO A 50 3.20 18.78 -14.62
N GLU A 51 2.87 19.80 -15.42
CA GLU A 51 2.69 21.17 -14.96
C GLU A 51 1.43 21.34 -14.12
N ASP A 52 0.27 20.86 -14.62
CA ASP A 52 -1.00 20.89 -13.88
C ASP A 52 -0.92 20.08 -12.59
N ARG A 53 -0.24 18.92 -12.60
CA ARG A 53 -0.01 18.13 -11.39
C ARG A 53 0.81 18.91 -10.35
N ARG A 54 1.88 19.63 -10.77
CA ARG A 54 2.65 20.46 -9.84
C ARG A 54 1.84 21.58 -9.21
N ALA A 55 0.86 22.11 -9.94
CA ALA A 55 -0.05 23.12 -9.46
C ALA A 55 -1.16 22.55 -8.55
N LEU A 56 -1.44 21.24 -8.63
CA LEU A 56 -2.50 20.58 -7.85
C LEU A 56 -2.20 20.65 -6.35
N ARG A 57 -3.25 20.87 -5.56
CA ARG A 57 -3.17 20.87 -4.08
C ARG A 57 -4.24 19.95 -3.50
N VAL A 58 -3.84 19.19 -2.49
CA VAL A 58 -4.73 18.38 -1.65
C VAL A 58 -4.54 18.84 -0.22
N GLY A 59 -5.61 19.34 0.41
CA GLY A 59 -5.50 19.94 1.75
C GLY A 59 -4.49 21.08 1.84
N GLY A 60 -4.27 21.83 0.74
CA GLY A 60 -3.28 22.91 0.66
C GLY A 60 -1.83 22.47 0.34
N HIS A 61 -1.57 21.16 0.30
CA HIS A 61 -0.24 20.59 0.03
C HIS A 61 -0.07 20.12 -1.41
N PRO A 62 1.13 20.18 -1.98
CA PRO A 62 1.40 19.62 -3.30
C PRO A 62 1.28 18.09 -3.26
N VAL A 63 0.88 17.50 -4.39
CA VAL A 63 0.85 16.05 -4.60
C VAL A 63 2.26 15.58 -4.95
N PRO A 64 2.89 14.72 -4.12
CA PRO A 64 4.27 14.34 -4.32
C PRO A 64 4.45 13.28 -5.40
N LEU A 65 5.65 13.20 -5.96
CA LEU A 65 6.11 12.05 -6.71
C LEU A 65 6.59 10.93 -5.76
N LEU A 66 6.49 9.68 -6.20
CA LEU A 66 7.02 8.56 -5.43
C LEU A 66 8.52 8.74 -5.12
N ALA A 67 9.31 9.24 -6.08
CA ALA A 67 10.73 9.49 -5.87
C ALA A 67 10.98 10.47 -4.71
N GLU A 68 10.21 11.57 -4.63
CA GLU A 68 10.34 12.57 -3.57
C GLU A 68 10.00 11.98 -2.19
N VAL A 69 9.03 11.05 -2.15
CA VAL A 69 8.68 10.37 -0.91
C VAL A 69 9.79 9.42 -0.50
N LEU A 70 10.24 8.54 -1.39
CA LEU A 70 11.31 7.57 -1.10
C LEU A 70 12.61 8.27 -0.63
N ASP A 71 12.95 9.42 -1.19
CA ASP A 71 14.13 10.19 -0.80
C ASP A 71 14.04 10.78 0.62
N SER A 72 12.81 10.96 1.16
CA SER A 72 12.56 11.68 2.41
C SER A 72 12.34 10.79 3.65
N LEU A 73 12.10 9.49 3.49
CA LEU A 73 11.54 8.64 4.55
C LEU A 73 12.56 8.05 5.54
N GLY A 74 13.87 8.26 5.34
CA GLY A 74 14.87 7.71 6.24
C GLY A 74 14.85 6.18 6.30
N GLU A 75 14.65 5.59 7.46
CA GLU A 75 14.68 4.13 7.68
C GLU A 75 13.27 3.46 7.63
N LEU A 76 12.20 4.24 7.39
CA LEU A 76 10.85 3.69 7.33
C LEU A 76 10.69 2.69 6.17
N GLU A 77 10.02 1.59 6.43
CA GLU A 77 9.53 0.70 5.39
C GLU A 77 8.39 1.37 4.61
N VAL A 78 8.24 1.01 3.34
CA VAL A 78 7.24 1.60 2.46
C VAL A 78 6.47 0.51 1.73
N ASP A 79 5.17 0.43 1.97
CA ASP A 79 4.26 -0.32 1.12
C ASP A 79 3.74 0.57 -0.01
N VAL A 80 4.03 0.21 -1.24
CA VAL A 80 3.62 0.94 -2.44
C VAL A 80 2.48 0.18 -3.11
N GLU A 81 1.24 0.64 -2.90
CA GLU A 81 0.08 0.06 -3.57
C GLU A 81 -0.01 0.52 -5.03
N ILE A 82 0.07 -0.44 -5.94
CA ILE A 82 -0.22 -0.20 -7.36
C ILE A 82 -1.73 -0.24 -7.57
N LYS A 83 -2.33 0.94 -7.78
CA LYS A 83 -3.77 1.06 -8.04
C LYS A 83 -4.14 0.55 -9.43
N ALA A 84 -5.27 -0.12 -9.51
CA ALA A 84 -5.85 -0.49 -10.79
C ALA A 84 -6.03 0.76 -11.67
N THR A 85 -5.68 0.63 -12.93
CA THR A 85 -5.72 1.71 -13.92
C THR A 85 -6.43 1.25 -15.20
N LYS A 86 -6.65 2.16 -16.14
CA LYS A 86 -7.29 1.85 -17.43
C LYS A 86 -6.54 0.72 -18.15
N PRO A 87 -7.26 -0.15 -18.89
CA PRO A 87 -6.65 -1.18 -19.72
C PRO A 87 -5.52 -0.60 -20.60
N GLY A 88 -4.38 -1.30 -20.65
CA GLY A 88 -3.20 -0.87 -21.42
C GLY A 88 -2.25 0.09 -20.69
N ARG A 89 -2.63 0.66 -19.54
CA ARG A 89 -1.75 1.52 -18.74
C ARG A 89 -1.03 0.84 -17.59
N MET A 90 -1.51 -0.32 -17.16
CA MET A 90 -0.93 -1.06 -16.03
C MET A 90 0.55 -1.37 -16.23
N GLY A 91 0.95 -1.83 -17.42
CA GLY A 91 2.35 -2.11 -17.72
C GLY A 91 3.25 -0.89 -17.59
N ALA A 92 2.77 0.28 -18.02
CA ALA A 92 3.51 1.52 -17.89
C ALA A 92 3.66 1.94 -16.41
N LEU A 93 2.58 1.80 -15.60
CA LEU A 93 2.63 2.08 -14.16
C LEU A 93 3.61 1.14 -13.44
N CYS A 94 3.51 -0.16 -13.68
CA CYS A 94 4.42 -1.15 -13.09
C CYS A 94 5.89 -0.87 -13.46
N ALA A 95 6.17 -0.62 -14.75
CA ALA A 95 7.52 -0.35 -15.23
C ALA A 95 8.10 0.96 -14.63
N ALA A 96 7.29 2.03 -14.61
CA ALA A 96 7.72 3.31 -14.05
C ALA A 96 7.95 3.21 -12.54
N THR A 97 7.06 2.55 -11.79
CA THR A 97 7.20 2.33 -10.34
C THR A 97 8.46 1.52 -10.04
N ALA A 98 8.68 0.41 -10.74
CA ALA A 98 9.89 -0.41 -10.59
C ALA A 98 11.18 0.41 -10.87
N GLN A 99 11.15 1.27 -11.89
CA GLN A 99 12.28 2.14 -12.21
C GLN A 99 12.57 3.16 -11.11
N VAL A 100 11.52 3.76 -10.52
CA VAL A 100 11.66 4.71 -9.40
C VAL A 100 12.26 4.01 -8.19
N ILE A 101 11.72 2.85 -7.78
CA ILE A 101 12.22 2.07 -6.66
C ILE A 101 13.68 1.67 -6.88
N LYS A 102 14.03 1.15 -8.07
CA LYS A 102 15.41 0.79 -8.38
C LYS A 102 16.38 1.97 -8.31
N LYS A 103 15.96 3.15 -8.79
CA LYS A 103 16.79 4.36 -8.74
C LYS A 103 16.97 4.94 -7.34
N SER A 104 16.00 4.75 -6.46
CA SER A 104 16.12 5.23 -5.07
C SER A 104 17.16 4.48 -4.25
N GLY A 105 17.57 3.28 -4.67
CA GLY A 105 18.47 2.41 -3.93
C GLY A 105 17.85 1.80 -2.65
N ARG A 106 16.50 1.87 -2.50
CA ARG A 106 15.77 1.46 -1.30
C ARG A 106 14.93 0.19 -1.50
N ALA A 107 15.31 -0.64 -2.45
CA ALA A 107 14.55 -1.83 -2.79
C ALA A 107 14.32 -2.79 -1.60
N ASP A 108 15.25 -2.82 -0.66
CA ASP A 108 15.19 -3.62 0.57
C ASP A 108 14.23 -3.07 1.65
N GLN A 109 13.76 -1.83 1.49
CA GLN A 109 12.80 -1.17 2.39
C GLN A 109 11.40 -1.03 1.75
N VAL A 110 11.22 -1.54 0.53
CA VAL A 110 9.97 -1.40 -0.22
C VAL A 110 9.27 -2.74 -0.36
N LEU A 111 8.00 -2.76 0.03
CA LEU A 111 7.02 -3.77 -0.32
C LEU A 111 6.12 -3.20 -1.42
N VAL A 112 5.67 -4.02 -2.36
CA VAL A 112 4.70 -3.59 -3.38
C VAL A 112 3.43 -4.39 -3.26
N SER A 113 2.31 -3.69 -3.12
CA SER A 113 1.00 -4.31 -2.93
C SER A 113 0.01 -3.96 -4.04
N SER A 114 -1.02 -4.77 -4.19
CA SER A 114 -2.17 -4.50 -5.05
C SER A 114 -3.35 -5.43 -4.76
N PHE A 115 -4.57 -4.95 -5.01
CA PHE A 115 -5.78 -5.79 -5.10
C PHE A 115 -5.86 -6.59 -6.40
N ASP A 116 -5.14 -6.17 -7.43
CA ASP A 116 -5.10 -6.85 -8.73
C ASP A 116 -3.87 -7.77 -8.83
N PRO A 117 -4.07 -9.09 -8.82
CA PRO A 117 -2.95 -10.04 -8.91
C PRO A 117 -2.18 -9.92 -10.22
N PHE A 118 -2.82 -9.47 -11.32
CA PHE A 118 -2.12 -9.28 -12.59
C PHE A 118 -1.16 -8.11 -12.54
N SER A 119 -1.47 -7.06 -11.78
CA SER A 119 -0.56 -5.94 -11.52
C SER A 119 0.71 -6.41 -10.82
N LEU A 120 0.58 -7.27 -9.80
CA LEU A 120 1.73 -7.83 -9.06
C LEU A 120 2.59 -8.74 -9.94
N ILE A 121 1.95 -9.64 -10.73
CA ILE A 121 2.67 -10.48 -11.70
C ILE A 121 3.42 -9.60 -12.73
N GLN A 122 2.81 -8.53 -13.18
CA GLN A 122 3.40 -7.62 -14.15
C GLN A 122 4.56 -6.82 -13.55
N PHE A 123 4.40 -6.32 -12.30
CA PHE A 123 5.45 -5.63 -11.57
C PHE A 123 6.67 -6.55 -11.31
N HIS A 124 6.44 -7.77 -10.87
CA HIS A 124 7.49 -8.76 -10.58
C HIS A 124 8.45 -9.00 -11.77
N ARG A 125 7.94 -8.88 -13.01
CA ARG A 125 8.79 -9.00 -14.22
C ARG A 125 9.82 -7.89 -14.36
N HIS A 126 9.57 -6.71 -13.77
CA HIS A 126 10.47 -5.56 -13.82
C HIS A 126 11.45 -5.53 -12.65
N LEU A 127 11.03 -6.05 -11.48
CA LEU A 127 11.85 -6.05 -10.26
C LEU A 127 11.53 -7.30 -9.43
N PRO A 128 12.11 -8.46 -9.78
CA PRO A 128 11.74 -9.76 -9.21
C PRO A 128 12.15 -9.95 -7.74
N ASP A 129 13.11 -9.19 -7.24
CA ASP A 129 13.63 -9.33 -5.87
C ASP A 129 12.84 -8.55 -4.82
N ILE A 130 11.84 -7.76 -5.23
CA ILE A 130 10.98 -7.02 -4.31
C ILE A 130 9.92 -7.94 -3.70
N ALA A 131 9.72 -7.80 -2.39
CA ALA A 131 8.62 -8.43 -1.69
C ALA A 131 7.27 -7.93 -2.23
N LEU A 132 6.33 -8.86 -2.46
CA LEU A 132 4.99 -8.55 -2.96
C LEU A 132 3.95 -8.87 -1.89
N ALA A 133 2.95 -8.00 -1.75
CA ALA A 133 1.80 -8.24 -0.90
C ALA A 133 0.49 -8.29 -1.71
N PHE A 134 -0.36 -9.25 -1.38
CA PHE A 134 -1.68 -9.34 -1.99
C PHE A 134 -2.74 -8.74 -1.07
N LEU A 135 -3.38 -7.67 -1.54
CA LEU A 135 -4.51 -7.00 -0.88
C LEU A 135 -5.83 -7.68 -1.24
N PHE A 136 -6.69 -7.92 -0.25
CA PHE A 136 -8.00 -8.51 -0.51
C PHE A 136 -9.05 -8.15 0.56
N HIS A 137 -10.34 -8.16 0.14
CA HIS A 137 -11.49 -7.78 0.94
C HIS A 137 -12.62 -8.81 0.81
N ASP A 138 -13.64 -8.69 1.64
CA ASP A 138 -14.75 -9.66 1.78
C ASP A 138 -15.73 -9.71 0.60
N GLU A 139 -15.76 -8.68 -0.24
CA GLU A 139 -16.60 -8.68 -1.46
C GLU A 139 -15.96 -9.41 -2.65
N GLN A 140 -14.67 -9.77 -2.56
CA GLN A 140 -13.98 -10.49 -3.64
C GLN A 140 -14.38 -11.97 -3.71
N PRO A 141 -14.15 -12.66 -4.86
CA PRO A 141 -14.38 -14.10 -4.99
C PRO A 141 -13.64 -14.94 -3.95
N LEU A 142 -14.22 -16.09 -3.59
CA LEU A 142 -13.70 -16.95 -2.50
C LEU A 142 -12.19 -17.26 -2.58
N PRO A 143 -11.57 -17.58 -3.73
CA PRO A 143 -10.13 -17.84 -3.78
C PRO A 143 -9.28 -16.63 -3.36
N MET A 144 -9.74 -15.41 -3.67
CA MET A 144 -9.07 -14.18 -3.25
C MET A 144 -9.25 -13.93 -1.75
N ARG A 145 -10.49 -14.01 -1.24
CA ARG A 145 -10.80 -13.82 0.18
C ARG A 145 -10.09 -14.82 1.13
N LYS A 146 -9.65 -15.95 0.61
CA LYS A 146 -8.88 -16.96 1.36
C LYS A 146 -7.36 -16.76 1.25
N GLY A 147 -6.91 -15.75 0.51
CA GLY A 147 -5.49 -15.53 0.25
C GLY A 147 -4.83 -16.57 -0.68
N TRP A 148 -5.63 -17.50 -1.26
CA TRP A 148 -5.07 -18.56 -2.12
C TRP A 148 -4.40 -18.01 -3.38
N VAL A 149 -4.97 -16.93 -3.92
CA VAL A 149 -4.41 -16.25 -5.11
C VAL A 149 -3.04 -15.65 -4.75
N GLY A 150 -2.91 -14.99 -3.60
CA GLY A 150 -1.63 -14.45 -3.12
C GLY A 150 -0.57 -15.54 -3.01
N ASN A 151 -0.89 -16.65 -2.34
CA ASN A 151 0.02 -17.80 -2.22
C ASN A 151 0.40 -18.38 -3.60
N TRP A 152 -0.57 -18.55 -4.49
CA TRP A 152 -0.34 -19.08 -5.84
C TRP A 152 0.58 -18.20 -6.69
N MET A 153 0.46 -16.88 -6.57
CA MET A 153 1.29 -15.94 -7.33
C MET A 153 2.66 -15.65 -6.68
N GLY A 154 2.95 -16.23 -5.53
CA GLY A 154 4.23 -16.03 -4.83
C GLY A 154 4.31 -14.73 -4.05
N ALA A 155 3.17 -14.21 -3.57
CA ALA A 155 3.18 -13.08 -2.64
C ALA A 155 3.94 -13.46 -1.37
N SER A 156 4.74 -12.55 -0.85
CA SER A 156 5.52 -12.73 0.36
C SER A 156 4.71 -12.39 1.62
N VAL A 157 3.65 -11.58 1.48
CA VAL A 157 2.81 -11.08 2.57
C VAL A 157 1.35 -11.04 2.13
N LEU A 158 0.42 -11.22 3.05
CA LEU A 158 -1.02 -11.04 2.83
C LEU A 158 -1.54 -9.78 3.53
N HIS A 159 -2.33 -9.00 2.82
CA HIS A 159 -3.00 -7.80 3.33
C HIS A 159 -4.52 -7.98 3.31
N PRO A 160 -5.09 -8.74 4.26
CA PRO A 160 -6.54 -8.93 4.37
C PRO A 160 -7.22 -7.70 4.97
N GLN A 161 -8.47 -7.46 4.54
CA GLN A 161 -9.40 -6.63 5.30
C GLN A 161 -9.67 -7.25 6.67
N ASN A 162 -9.83 -6.44 7.71
CA ASN A 162 -10.03 -6.88 9.10
C ASN A 162 -11.20 -7.87 9.28
N THR A 163 -12.29 -7.71 8.50
CA THR A 163 -13.46 -8.59 8.53
C THR A 163 -13.17 -10.05 8.15
N LEU A 164 -12.07 -10.30 7.43
CA LEU A 164 -11.64 -11.64 7.01
C LEU A 164 -10.75 -12.34 8.03
N VAL A 165 -10.29 -11.61 9.05
CA VAL A 165 -9.28 -12.09 10.00
C VAL A 165 -9.95 -12.80 11.17
N THR A 166 -9.76 -14.10 11.23
CA THR A 166 -10.23 -15.02 12.28
C THR A 166 -9.07 -15.89 12.76
N GLU A 167 -9.20 -16.52 13.92
CA GLU A 167 -8.18 -17.47 14.40
C GLU A 167 -7.86 -18.56 13.35
N ALA A 168 -8.87 -19.05 12.66
CA ALA A 168 -8.70 -20.07 11.62
C ALA A 168 -7.95 -19.55 10.40
N SER A 169 -8.24 -18.32 9.94
CA SER A 169 -7.56 -17.73 8.80
C SER A 169 -6.11 -17.37 9.13
N VAL A 170 -5.83 -16.77 10.30
CA VAL A 170 -4.47 -16.48 10.76
C VAL A 170 -3.62 -17.75 10.82
N ARG A 171 -4.14 -18.80 11.46
CA ARG A 171 -3.47 -20.09 11.53
C ARG A 171 -3.17 -20.69 10.15
N ALA A 172 -4.13 -20.60 9.22
CA ALA A 172 -3.97 -21.13 7.88
C ALA A 172 -2.89 -20.36 7.09
N TRP A 173 -2.88 -19.03 7.16
CA TRP A 173 -1.92 -18.19 6.46
C TRP A 173 -0.50 -18.34 7.04
N HIS A 174 -0.34 -18.32 8.36
CA HIS A 174 0.96 -18.58 9.01
C HIS A 174 1.47 -20.01 8.73
N THR A 175 0.60 -21.01 8.66
CA THR A 175 1.00 -22.38 8.26
C THR A 175 1.52 -22.41 6.83
N ALA A 176 1.02 -21.52 5.96
CA ALA A 176 1.54 -21.35 4.60
C ALA A 176 2.82 -20.50 4.54
N GLY A 177 3.33 -20.01 5.69
CA GLY A 177 4.53 -19.17 5.77
C GLY A 177 4.31 -17.72 5.36
N LEU A 178 3.08 -17.23 5.37
CA LEU A 178 2.71 -15.89 4.91
C LEU A 178 2.41 -14.98 6.12
N PRO A 179 3.24 -13.94 6.36
CA PRO A 179 2.92 -12.84 7.26
C PRO A 179 1.64 -12.11 6.86
N ILE A 180 0.99 -11.48 7.85
CA ILE A 180 -0.34 -10.87 7.71
C ILE A 180 -0.31 -9.44 8.21
N ASN A 181 -0.54 -8.45 7.33
CA ASN A 181 -0.76 -7.06 7.74
C ASN A 181 -2.21 -6.66 7.43
N VAL A 182 -2.95 -6.29 8.46
CA VAL A 182 -4.41 -6.10 8.38
C VAL A 182 -4.79 -4.63 8.19
N TRP A 183 -5.70 -4.33 7.28
CA TRP A 183 -6.16 -2.98 6.94
C TRP A 183 -7.68 -2.81 7.08
N THR A 184 -8.24 -1.61 7.27
CA THR A 184 -7.63 -0.51 8.02
C THR A 184 -8.17 -0.57 9.43
N VAL A 185 -7.34 -0.44 10.44
CA VAL A 185 -7.71 -0.71 11.84
C VAL A 185 -7.39 0.49 12.71
N ASP A 186 -8.41 1.24 13.10
CA ASP A 186 -8.27 2.43 13.96
C ASP A 186 -8.94 2.24 15.34
N ASP A 187 -9.83 1.25 15.46
CA ASP A 187 -10.63 1.00 16.66
C ASP A 187 -9.86 0.16 17.69
N ALA A 188 -9.77 0.62 18.95
CA ALA A 188 -8.99 -0.04 19.98
C ALA A 188 -9.42 -1.49 20.27
N PRO A 189 -10.71 -1.85 20.41
CA PRO A 189 -11.15 -3.23 20.55
C PRO A 189 -10.70 -4.14 19.40
N GLU A 190 -10.70 -3.62 18.17
CA GLU A 190 -10.26 -4.38 17.00
C GLU A 190 -8.74 -4.56 16.97
N LEU A 191 -7.96 -3.51 17.30
CA LEU A 191 -6.52 -3.60 17.50
C LEU A 191 -6.16 -4.66 18.53
N GLU A 192 -6.83 -4.65 19.70
CA GLU A 192 -6.63 -5.66 20.72
C GLU A 192 -6.98 -7.08 20.24
N ARG A 193 -8.08 -7.23 19.51
CA ARG A 193 -8.49 -8.53 18.95
C ARG A 193 -7.43 -9.08 18.01
N LEU A 194 -6.94 -8.25 17.08
CA LEU A 194 -5.93 -8.63 16.11
C LEU A 194 -4.57 -8.91 16.75
N GLY A 195 -4.17 -8.12 17.74
CA GLY A 195 -2.97 -8.39 18.53
C GLY A 195 -3.03 -9.76 19.23
N ARG A 196 -4.16 -10.11 19.86
CA ARG A 196 -4.35 -11.44 20.47
C ARG A 196 -4.38 -12.59 19.46
N LEU A 197 -4.79 -12.33 18.21
CA LEU A 197 -4.73 -13.32 17.13
C LEU A 197 -3.31 -13.49 16.55
N GLY A 198 -2.38 -12.60 16.90
CA GLY A 198 -1.00 -12.67 16.49
C GLY A 198 -0.80 -12.30 15.01
N VAL A 199 -1.50 -11.27 14.50
CA VAL A 199 -1.19 -10.71 13.19
C VAL A 199 0.17 -10.02 13.23
N ASP A 200 0.87 -9.95 12.10
CA ASP A 200 2.25 -9.44 12.03
C ASP A 200 2.29 -7.91 11.94
N GLY A 201 1.24 -7.29 11.40
CA GLY A 201 1.13 -5.84 11.30
C GLY A 201 -0.30 -5.34 11.10
N VAL A 202 -0.48 -4.03 11.27
CA VAL A 202 -1.75 -3.34 11.00
C VAL A 202 -1.51 -2.04 10.24
N PHE A 203 -2.39 -1.71 9.31
CA PHE A 203 -2.50 -0.40 8.70
C PHE A 203 -3.53 0.44 9.47
N CYS A 204 -3.13 1.61 9.93
CA CYS A 204 -3.97 2.51 10.71
C CYS A 204 -3.72 3.98 10.34
N ASN A 205 -4.70 4.84 10.64
CA ASN A 205 -4.56 6.28 10.43
C ASN A 205 -3.86 7.00 11.60
N ASP A 206 -3.85 6.38 12.79
CA ASP A 206 -3.19 6.90 14.00
C ASP A 206 -2.20 5.87 14.58
N PRO A 207 -0.95 5.87 14.12
CA PRO A 207 0.05 4.91 14.59
C PRO A 207 0.39 5.07 16.07
N ALA A 208 0.36 6.27 16.64
CA ALA A 208 0.61 6.47 18.07
C ALA A 208 -0.45 5.78 18.93
N HIS A 209 -1.73 5.87 18.51
CA HIS A 209 -2.83 5.15 19.16
C HIS A 209 -2.66 3.64 19.02
N ALA A 210 -2.42 3.14 17.80
CA ALA A 210 -2.27 1.71 17.55
C ALA A 210 -1.12 1.08 18.34
N ILE A 211 0.05 1.72 18.36
CA ILE A 211 1.22 1.28 19.13
C ILE A 211 0.88 1.17 20.63
N LYS A 212 0.21 2.19 21.19
CA LYS A 212 -0.18 2.20 22.60
C LYS A 212 -1.10 1.03 22.95
N VAL A 213 -2.10 0.75 22.09
CA VAL A 213 -3.06 -0.34 22.31
C VAL A 213 -2.37 -1.70 22.18
N LEU A 214 -1.61 -1.92 21.11
CA LEU A 214 -0.94 -3.19 20.83
C LEU A 214 0.14 -3.52 21.87
N SER A 215 0.87 -2.52 22.37
CA SER A 215 1.87 -2.71 23.45
C SER A 215 1.25 -3.17 24.79
N ALA A 216 -0.05 -2.96 24.98
CA ALA A 216 -0.74 -3.41 26.18
C ALA A 216 -1.28 -4.85 26.07
N VAL A 217 -1.28 -5.43 24.86
CA VAL A 217 -1.77 -6.80 24.59
C VAL A 217 -0.65 -7.83 24.61
N ASN A 218 0.58 -7.41 24.31
CA ASN A 218 1.81 -8.20 24.31
C ASN A 218 2.49 -8.09 25.68
#